data_914730d201f5b9d012a75f9ab3793985
#
_entry.id   914730d201f5b9d012a75f9ab3793985
#
_cell.length_a   1.000
_cell.length_b   1.000
_cell.length_c   1.000
_cell.angle_alpha   90.00
_cell.angle_beta   90.00
_cell.angle_gamma   90.00
#
_symmetry.space_group_name_H-M   'P 1'
#
loop_
_entity.id
_entity.type
_entity.pdbx_description
1 polymer ?
#
loop_
_entity_poly.entity_id
_entity_poly.type
_entity_poly.pdbx_seq_one_letter_code
_entity_poly.pdbx_strand_id
1 'polypeptide(L)' 'MERSKIDRINELAKKAKSEGLTDDEIEERDNLRKEYLASVRANFKATLDNIKIK' A
#
# COMPACT_ATOMS: atom_id res chain seq x y z
N MET A 1 5.86 2.97 -6.35
CA MET A 1 5.87 3.49 -4.99
C MET A 1 7.27 3.41 -4.41
N GLU A 2 7.64 4.40 -3.64
CA GLU A 2 8.98 4.41 -3.06
C GLU A 2 9.13 3.34 -1.99
N ARG A 3 10.32 2.81 -1.92
CA ARG A 3 10.60 1.78 -0.95
C ARG A 3 10.42 2.27 0.49
N SER A 4 10.79 3.51 0.74
CA SER A 4 10.62 4.05 2.08
C SER A 4 9.16 4.06 2.51
N LYS A 5 8.27 4.30 1.59
CA LYS A 5 6.85 4.26 1.89
C LYS A 5 6.38 2.83 2.17
N ILE A 6 6.89 1.88 1.42
CA ILE A 6 6.57 0.48 1.66
C ILE A 6 7.09 0.05 3.02
N ASP A 7 8.30 0.47 3.36
CA ASP A 7 8.86 0.16 4.67
C ASP A 7 8.01 0.75 5.78
N ARG A 8 7.50 1.96 5.56
CA ARG A 8 6.65 2.60 6.56
C ARG A 8 5.35 1.84 6.72
N ILE A 9 4.77 1.36 5.63
CA ILE A 9 3.55 0.56 5.71
C ILE A 9 3.79 -0.69 6.53
N ASN A 10 4.90 -1.36 6.29
CA ASN A 10 5.25 -2.56 7.03
C ASN A 10 5.46 -2.25 8.50
N GLU A 11 6.09 -1.13 8.78
CA GLU A 11 6.33 -0.71 10.15
C GLU A 11 5.02 -0.48 10.89
N LEU A 12 4.10 0.21 10.23
CA LEU A 12 2.81 0.48 10.84
C LEU A 12 2.01 -0.81 11.03
N ALA A 13 2.12 -1.72 10.09
CA ALA A 13 1.45 -3.00 10.22
C ALA A 13 1.96 -3.78 11.42
N LYS A 14 3.27 -3.76 11.63
CA LYS A 14 3.88 -4.41 12.78
C LYS A 14 3.40 -3.77 14.07
N LYS A 15 3.40 -2.46 14.09
CA LYS A 15 2.98 -1.75 15.29
C LYS A 15 1.52 -2.01 15.61
N ALA A 16 0.71 -2.12 14.59
CA ALA A 16 -0.71 -2.39 14.79
C ALA A 16 -0.93 -3.72 15.47
N LYS A 17 -0.05 -4.67 15.19
CA LYS A 17 -0.17 -6.00 15.79
C LYS A 17 0.29 -6.01 17.24
N SER A 18 1.27 -5.20 17.57
CA SER A 18 1.83 -5.23 18.93
C SER A 18 1.15 -4.24 19.86
N GLU A 19 1.15 -2.98 19.51
CA GLU A 19 0.64 -1.94 20.41
C GLU A 19 -0.64 -1.30 19.92
N GLY A 20 -0.95 -1.45 18.65
CA GLY A 20 -2.03 -0.71 18.05
C GLY A 20 -1.54 0.62 17.51
N LEU A 21 -2.38 1.27 16.76
CA LEU A 21 -2.04 2.53 16.11
C LEU A 21 -2.83 3.68 16.71
N THR A 22 -2.21 4.86 16.75
CA THR A 22 -2.95 6.06 17.12
C THR A 22 -3.79 6.50 15.93
N ASP A 23 -4.69 7.46 16.17
CA ASP A 23 -5.54 7.96 15.10
C ASP A 23 -4.71 8.51 13.94
N ASP A 24 -3.66 9.24 14.28
CA ASP A 24 -2.78 9.80 13.24
C ASP A 24 -2.10 8.69 12.45
N GLU A 25 -1.68 7.65 13.12
CA GLU A 25 -1.01 6.55 12.45
C GLU A 25 -1.97 5.76 11.58
N ILE A 26 -3.20 5.63 12.03
CA ILE A 26 -4.21 4.95 11.22
C ILE A 26 -4.45 5.74 9.93
N GLU A 27 -4.53 7.05 10.05
CA GLU A 27 -4.72 7.89 8.88
C GLU A 27 -3.52 7.80 7.94
N GLU A 28 -2.32 7.83 8.50
CA GLU A 28 -1.12 7.70 7.70
C GLU A 28 -1.12 6.37 6.96
N ARG A 29 -1.45 5.30 7.68
CA ARG A 29 -1.49 3.97 7.08
C ARG A 29 -2.50 3.92 5.95
N ASP A 30 -3.68 4.51 6.16
CA ASP A 30 -4.70 4.50 5.14
C ASP A 30 -4.28 5.27 3.90
N ASN A 31 -3.63 6.41 4.09
CA ASN A 31 -3.14 7.21 2.97
C ASN A 31 -2.07 6.45 2.19
N LEU A 32 -1.13 5.84 2.89
CA LEU A 32 -0.09 5.05 2.24
C LEU A 32 -0.69 3.86 1.52
N ARG A 33 -1.68 3.26 2.12
CA ARG A 33 -2.34 2.11 1.53
C ARG A 33 -3.05 2.48 0.26
N LYS A 34 -3.68 3.64 0.24
CA LYS A 34 -4.35 4.11 -0.97
C LYS A 34 -3.36 4.29 -2.10
N GLU A 35 -2.21 4.88 -1.78
CA GLU A 35 -1.16 5.05 -2.78
C GLU A 35 -0.67 3.70 -3.29
N TYR A 36 -0.45 2.80 -2.37
CA TYR A 36 0.03 1.48 -2.72
C TYR A 36 -0.97 0.76 -3.62
N LEU A 37 -2.24 0.79 -3.26
CA LEU A 37 -3.26 0.14 -4.05
C LEU A 37 -3.41 0.76 -5.42
N ALA A 38 -3.31 2.08 -5.49
CA ALA A 38 -3.37 2.75 -6.78
C ALA A 38 -2.21 2.32 -7.66
N SER A 39 -1.03 2.20 -7.07
CA SER A 39 0.16 1.78 -7.80
C SER A 39 0.00 0.34 -8.31
N VAL A 40 -0.47 -0.53 -7.44
CA VAL A 40 -0.67 -1.93 -7.81
C VAL A 40 -1.73 -2.03 -8.89
N ARG A 41 -2.80 -1.28 -8.75
CA ARG A 41 -3.87 -1.31 -9.73
C ARG A 41 -3.38 -0.83 -11.09
N ALA A 42 -2.56 0.20 -11.11
CA ALA A 42 -2.02 0.71 -12.37
C ALA A 42 -1.15 -0.34 -13.04
N ASN A 43 -0.29 -0.99 -12.27
CA ASN A 43 0.56 -2.04 -12.80
C ASN A 43 -0.27 -3.22 -13.31
N PHE A 44 -1.26 -3.57 -12.54
CA PHE A 44 -2.12 -4.69 -12.90
C PHE A 44 -2.85 -4.42 -14.21
N LYS A 45 -3.34 -3.21 -14.35
CA LYS A 45 -4.06 -2.84 -15.55
C LYS A 45 -3.15 -2.87 -16.76
N ALA A 46 -1.93 -2.39 -16.61
CA ALA A 46 -0.97 -2.42 -17.71
C ALA A 46 -0.68 -3.85 -18.13
N THR A 47 -0.56 -4.72 -17.15
CA THR A 47 -0.30 -6.12 -17.43
C THR A 47 -1.47 -6.76 -18.17
N LEU A 48 -2.67 -6.45 -17.73
CA LEU A 48 -3.85 -6.99 -18.40
C LEU A 48 -3.95 -6.51 -19.83
N ASP A 49 -3.65 -5.26 -20.06
CA ASP A 49 -3.69 -4.73 -21.40
C ASP A 49 -2.70 -5.44 -22.31
N ASN A 50 -1.53 -5.73 -21.76
CA ASN A 50 -0.51 -6.41 -22.54
C ASN A 50 -0.86 -7.86 -22.83
N ILE A 51 -1.46 -8.50 -21.88
CA ILE A 51 -1.70 -9.93 -22.03
C ILE A 51 -2.85 -10.24 -22.93
N LYS A 52 -3.84 -9.47 -23.02
CA LYS A 52 -4.89 -9.68 -23.99
C LYS A 52 -5.27 -11.10 -24.18
N ILE A 53 -5.69 -11.72 -23.28
CA ILE A 53 -6.07 -13.11 -23.43
C ILE A 53 -7.34 -13.23 -24.20
N LYS A 54 -7.49 -13.51 -24.85
CA LYS A 54 -8.57 -13.67 -25.45
C LYS A 54 -9.16 -14.29 -25.43
#